data_8163882d0c115e05e686da02dce5b42a
#
_entry.id   8163882d0c115e05e686da02dce5b42a
#
_cell.length_a   1.000
_cell.length_b   1.000
_cell.length_c   1.000
_cell.angle_alpha   90.00
_cell.angle_beta   90.00
_cell.angle_gamma   90.00
#
_symmetry.space_group_name_H-M   'P 1'
#
loop_
_entity.id
_entity.type
_entity.pdbx_description
1 polymer ?
#
loop_
_entity_poly.entity_id
_entity_poly.type
_entity_poly.pdbx_seq_one_letter_code
_entity_poly.pdbx_strand_id
1 'polypeptide(L)'
;FKKEKNFFLLFSSLIIIFFISLFGINRLNNSNLTQHSSKIYRVVQPNINQKDKLNPSKFEENYKKLIELSFKNKMGALNISENLVIFWPETAIFDIGHIKNYPIFEILNKNLKENEYLVTGIFKSEDEDTYFNSVAIVDKKLSVNYVYDKVHLVPFGEYIPFNDFFNILGINFFGLKKGSKNQKIIEYKNIPKFKALICYESIFPGKFINNKNSEVFLVNFTNDAWFGESSGPFQHFAMARIRAVEQGLPLIRAANTGISGVIDPFGRIIKKTSLNTQGIIDSALPMPMRHQTVFSKTGEWPILGLIFLIFI
;
A
#
# COMPACT_ATOMS: atom_id res chain seq x y z
N PHE A 1 -10.84 -48.07 -13.68
CA PHE A 1 -9.52 -47.38 -13.63
C PHE A 1 -9.66 -45.84 -13.67
N LYS A 2 -10.37 -45.26 -14.64
CA LYS A 2 -10.47 -43.77 -14.76
C LYS A 2 -11.32 -43.15 -13.65
N LYS A 3 -12.39 -43.81 -13.21
CA LYS A 3 -13.28 -43.34 -12.13
C LYS A 3 -12.60 -43.42 -10.76
N GLU A 4 -11.82 -44.43 -10.51
CA GLU A 4 -11.10 -44.62 -9.23
C GLU A 4 -9.93 -43.59 -9.11
N LYS A 5 -9.23 -43.34 -10.20
CA LYS A 5 -8.17 -42.31 -10.23
C LYS A 5 -8.75 -40.91 -9.92
N ASN A 6 -9.91 -40.58 -10.49
CA ASN A 6 -10.56 -39.29 -10.23
C ASN A 6 -11.06 -39.18 -8.78
N PHE A 7 -11.58 -40.25 -8.21
CA PHE A 7 -12.00 -40.30 -6.81
C PHE A 7 -10.81 -40.12 -5.85
N PHE A 8 -9.68 -40.79 -6.14
CA PHE A 8 -8.45 -40.66 -5.35
C PHE A 8 -7.91 -39.22 -5.41
N LEU A 9 -7.90 -38.59 -6.59
CA LEU A 9 -7.47 -37.19 -6.74
C LEU A 9 -8.36 -36.22 -5.97
N LEU A 10 -9.68 -36.42 -6.03
CA LEU A 10 -10.64 -35.60 -5.27
C LEU A 10 -10.42 -35.76 -3.77
N PHE A 11 -10.29 -37.00 -3.28
CA PHE A 11 -10.09 -37.27 -1.88
C PHE A 11 -8.77 -36.73 -1.34
N SER A 12 -7.68 -36.89 -2.08
CA SER A 12 -6.38 -36.31 -1.71
C SER A 12 -6.40 -34.78 -1.68
N SER A 13 -7.11 -34.14 -2.62
CA SER A 13 -7.29 -32.68 -2.62
C SER A 13 -8.02 -32.18 -1.38
N LEU A 14 -9.10 -32.88 -0.98
CA LEU A 14 -9.87 -32.55 0.22
C LEU A 14 -9.02 -32.71 1.48
N ILE A 15 -8.21 -33.76 1.57
CA ILE A 15 -7.26 -33.96 2.69
C ILE A 15 -6.24 -32.81 2.76
N ILE A 16 -5.67 -32.42 1.65
CA ILE A 16 -4.70 -31.32 1.60
C ILE A 16 -5.38 -30.00 2.08
N ILE A 17 -6.56 -29.69 1.58
CA ILE A 17 -7.31 -28.49 1.99
C ILE A 17 -7.61 -28.54 3.48
N PHE A 18 -8.00 -29.70 4.01
CA PHE A 18 -8.27 -29.89 5.43
C PHE A 18 -7.03 -29.60 6.29
N PHE A 19 -5.88 -30.18 5.95
CA PHE A 19 -4.65 -29.94 6.70
C PHE A 19 -4.15 -28.49 6.60
N ILE A 20 -4.25 -27.85 5.42
CA ILE A 20 -3.93 -26.43 5.26
C ILE A 20 -4.85 -25.57 6.13
N SER A 21 -6.15 -25.89 6.15
CA SER A 21 -7.13 -25.18 6.98
C SER A 21 -6.85 -25.34 8.48
N LEU A 22 -6.56 -26.57 8.93
CA LEU A 22 -6.16 -26.84 10.32
C LEU A 22 -4.89 -26.09 10.69
N PHE A 23 -3.89 -26.10 9.82
CA PHE A 23 -2.66 -25.33 10.04
C PHE A 23 -2.95 -23.83 10.17
N GLY A 24 -3.80 -23.28 9.30
CA GLY A 24 -4.20 -21.88 9.36
C GLY A 24 -4.92 -21.51 10.65
N ILE A 25 -5.91 -22.33 11.05
CA ILE A 25 -6.66 -22.14 12.30
C ILE A 25 -5.73 -22.22 13.51
N ASN A 26 -4.88 -23.26 13.57
CA ASN A 26 -3.92 -23.43 14.66
C ASN A 26 -2.94 -22.25 14.75
N ARG A 27 -2.44 -21.76 13.60
CA ARG A 27 -1.57 -20.60 13.53
C ARG A 27 -2.24 -19.33 14.06
N LEU A 28 -3.53 -19.12 13.73
CA LEU A 28 -4.29 -17.97 14.21
C LEU A 28 -4.60 -18.06 15.70
N ASN A 29 -5.00 -19.23 16.20
CA ASN A 29 -5.35 -19.45 17.60
C ASN A 29 -4.14 -19.36 18.52
N ASN A 30 -2.98 -19.85 18.07
CA ASN A 30 -1.72 -19.82 18.85
C ASN A 30 -0.91 -18.55 18.64
N SER A 31 -1.35 -17.63 17.76
CA SER A 31 -0.71 -16.34 17.62
C SER A 31 -1.09 -15.45 18.80
N ASN A 32 -0.11 -15.13 19.67
CA ASN A 32 -0.28 -14.17 20.77
C ASN A 32 -0.88 -12.86 20.25
N LEU A 33 -1.50 -12.10 21.16
CA LEU A 33 -1.95 -10.74 20.87
C LEU A 33 -0.83 -9.97 20.19
N THR A 34 -1.17 -9.29 19.10
CA THR A 34 -0.20 -8.51 18.33
C THR A 34 0.42 -7.45 19.23
N GLN A 35 1.74 -7.51 19.40
CA GLN A 35 2.47 -6.42 20.07
C GLN A 35 2.44 -5.20 19.15
N HIS A 36 2.31 -4.03 19.73
CA HIS A 36 2.26 -2.76 19.01
C HIS A 36 3.47 -1.89 19.36
N SER A 37 3.91 -1.10 18.38
CA SER A 37 4.91 -0.05 18.62
C SER A 37 4.30 1.05 19.52
N SER A 38 5.15 1.83 20.17
CA SER A 38 4.72 3.01 20.95
C SER A 38 4.34 4.21 20.05
N LYS A 39 4.63 4.16 18.75
CA LYS A 39 4.35 5.23 17.80
C LYS A 39 2.94 5.11 17.24
N ILE A 40 2.28 6.24 17.03
CA ILE A 40 0.97 6.31 16.39
C ILE A 40 1.13 6.75 14.93
N TYR A 41 0.41 6.07 14.08
CA TYR A 41 0.33 6.32 12.64
C TYR A 41 -1.08 6.76 12.29
N ARG A 42 -1.19 7.85 11.54
CA ARG A 42 -2.46 8.37 11.04
C ARG A 42 -2.61 8.07 9.57
N VAL A 43 -3.66 7.35 9.21
CA VAL A 43 -4.03 7.10 7.82
C VAL A 43 -5.22 7.98 7.48
N VAL A 44 -5.11 8.72 6.39
CA VAL A 44 -6.15 9.65 5.93
C VAL A 44 -6.85 9.08 4.70
N GLN A 45 -8.17 8.91 4.78
CA GLN A 45 -9.04 8.58 3.67
C GLN A 45 -9.90 9.80 3.31
N PRO A 46 -9.54 10.57 2.27
CA PRO A 46 -10.24 11.81 1.97
C PRO A 46 -11.55 11.60 1.22
N ASN A 47 -11.74 10.46 0.59
CA ASN A 47 -12.90 10.17 -0.27
C ASN A 47 -13.13 11.25 -1.33
N ILE A 48 -12.08 11.56 -2.09
CA ILE A 48 -12.14 12.51 -3.21
C ILE A 48 -12.61 11.76 -4.45
N ASN A 49 -13.64 12.30 -5.13
CA ASN A 49 -14.14 11.73 -6.37
C ASN A 49 -13.06 11.74 -7.44
N GLN A 50 -13.01 10.70 -8.29
CA GLN A 50 -12.00 10.58 -9.36
C GLN A 50 -12.02 11.75 -10.33
N LYS A 51 -13.20 12.28 -10.67
CA LYS A 51 -13.35 13.44 -11.55
C LYS A 51 -12.76 14.73 -10.95
N ASP A 52 -12.90 14.88 -9.63
CA ASP A 52 -12.42 16.08 -8.92
C ASP A 52 -10.92 15.98 -8.62
N LYS A 53 -10.39 14.77 -8.50
CA LYS A 53 -8.99 14.51 -8.17
C LYS A 53 -8.03 15.06 -9.23
N LEU A 54 -8.40 14.98 -10.50
CA LEU A 54 -7.60 15.44 -11.65
C LEU A 54 -8.02 16.80 -12.17
N ASN A 55 -9.01 17.45 -11.55
CA ASN A 55 -9.52 18.75 -11.95
C ASN A 55 -8.71 19.86 -11.28
N PRO A 56 -7.95 20.71 -12.03
CA PRO A 56 -7.16 21.79 -11.47
C PRO A 56 -7.96 22.76 -10.61
N SER A 57 -9.23 23.05 -10.95
CA SER A 57 -10.10 23.94 -10.18
C SER A 57 -10.46 23.38 -8.79
N LYS A 58 -10.23 22.10 -8.54
CA LYS A 58 -10.54 21.39 -7.30
C LYS A 58 -9.31 21.08 -6.44
N PHE A 59 -8.10 21.35 -6.91
CA PHE A 59 -6.89 20.99 -6.18
C PHE A 59 -6.83 21.59 -4.79
N GLU A 60 -7.12 22.88 -4.64
CA GLU A 60 -7.09 23.56 -3.34
C GLU A 60 -8.11 22.97 -2.37
N GLU A 61 -9.35 22.72 -2.82
CA GLU A 61 -10.39 22.07 -2.03
C GLU A 61 -9.97 20.65 -1.59
N ASN A 62 -9.38 19.88 -2.50
CA ASN A 62 -8.88 18.55 -2.22
C ASN A 62 -7.74 18.55 -1.18
N TYR A 63 -6.80 19.49 -1.30
CA TYR A 63 -5.71 19.65 -0.34
C TYR A 63 -6.19 20.11 1.02
N LYS A 64 -7.14 21.03 1.05
CA LYS A 64 -7.80 21.48 2.29
C LYS A 64 -8.42 20.30 3.03
N LYS A 65 -9.17 19.46 2.33
CA LYS A 65 -9.79 18.26 2.89
C LYS A 65 -8.76 17.27 3.48
N LEU A 66 -7.66 17.01 2.77
CA LEU A 66 -6.57 16.16 3.24
C LEU A 66 -5.91 16.73 4.51
N ILE A 67 -5.63 18.02 4.51
CA ILE A 67 -4.99 18.72 5.64
C ILE A 67 -5.90 18.77 6.86
N GLU A 68 -7.18 19.13 6.69
CA GLU A 68 -8.15 19.15 7.78
C GLU A 68 -8.27 17.77 8.46
N LEU A 69 -8.36 16.69 7.67
CA LEU A 69 -8.37 15.33 8.20
C LEU A 69 -7.07 14.97 8.91
N SER A 70 -5.93 15.43 8.38
CA SER A 70 -4.61 15.15 8.97
C SER A 70 -4.47 15.69 10.38
N PHE A 71 -5.15 16.79 10.71
CA PHE A 71 -5.06 17.42 12.02
C PHE A 71 -6.35 17.35 12.84
N LYS A 72 -7.40 16.71 12.31
CA LYS A 72 -8.65 16.50 13.02
C LYS A 72 -8.40 15.76 14.34
N ASN A 73 -8.92 16.33 15.45
CA ASN A 73 -8.80 15.76 16.81
C ASN A 73 -7.35 15.44 17.25
N LYS A 74 -6.33 16.09 16.68
CA LYS A 74 -4.95 15.92 17.11
C LYS A 74 -4.74 16.27 18.60
N MET A 75 -5.57 17.14 19.14
CA MET A 75 -5.44 17.65 20.52
C MET A 75 -6.26 16.91 21.58
N GLY A 76 -7.14 15.96 21.22
CA GLY A 76 -8.17 15.54 22.17
C GLY A 76 -8.30 14.05 22.52
N ALA A 77 -7.72 13.10 21.81
CA ALA A 77 -8.13 11.71 21.98
C ALA A 77 -7.02 10.69 22.28
N LEU A 78 -5.78 11.05 22.08
CA LEU A 78 -4.62 10.22 22.49
C LEU A 78 -3.55 11.18 22.99
N ASN A 79 -2.86 10.85 24.08
CA ASN A 79 -1.51 11.36 24.33
C ASN A 79 -0.65 10.93 23.13
N ILE A 80 -0.86 11.61 21.96
CA ILE A 80 -0.11 11.36 20.75
C ILE A 80 1.31 11.77 21.08
N SER A 81 2.09 10.76 21.40
CA SER A 81 3.50 10.90 21.65
C SER A 81 4.17 11.63 20.48
N GLU A 82 5.24 12.29 20.79
CA GLU A 82 6.05 13.19 19.97
C GLU A 82 6.55 12.62 18.64
N ASN A 83 5.80 11.93 17.80
CA ASN A 83 6.27 11.45 16.49
C ASN A 83 5.12 10.89 15.63
N LEU A 84 4.23 11.74 15.18
CA LEU A 84 3.15 11.36 14.29
C LEU A 84 3.69 11.16 12.86
N VAL A 85 3.34 10.05 12.23
CA VAL A 85 3.51 9.84 10.78
C VAL A 85 2.14 9.76 10.14
N ILE A 86 1.89 10.66 9.18
CA ILE A 86 0.62 10.77 8.47
C ILE A 86 0.78 10.11 7.09
N PHE A 87 -0.17 9.27 6.70
CA PHE A 87 -0.19 8.63 5.38
C PHE A 87 -1.36 9.16 4.56
N TRP A 88 -1.06 9.75 3.40
CA TRP A 88 -2.02 10.11 2.38
C TRP A 88 -2.03 9.08 1.25
N PRO A 89 -3.14 8.91 0.54
CA PRO A 89 -3.27 7.90 -0.50
C PRO A 89 -2.41 8.16 -1.76
N GLU A 90 -2.50 7.28 -2.73
CA GLU A 90 -1.88 7.39 -4.05
C GLU A 90 -2.24 8.71 -4.73
N THR A 91 -1.23 9.38 -5.31
CA THR A 91 -1.37 10.64 -6.05
C THR A 91 -2.27 11.67 -5.32
N ALA A 92 -2.08 11.78 -4.01
CA ALA A 92 -2.81 12.74 -3.18
C ALA A 92 -2.37 14.18 -3.49
N ILE A 93 -1.13 14.36 -3.92
CA ILE A 93 -0.59 15.61 -4.43
C ILE A 93 -0.31 15.42 -5.92
N PHE A 94 -0.87 16.28 -6.77
CA PHE A 94 -0.75 16.14 -8.22
C PHE A 94 0.64 16.53 -8.72
N ASP A 95 1.26 17.55 -8.13
CA ASP A 95 2.58 18.04 -8.52
C ASP A 95 3.34 18.58 -7.31
N ILE A 96 4.67 18.44 -7.31
CA ILE A 96 5.52 18.94 -6.22
C ILE A 96 5.43 20.46 -6.07
N GLY A 97 5.30 21.17 -7.17
CA GLY A 97 5.17 22.62 -7.17
C GLY A 97 3.95 23.10 -6.38
N HIS A 98 2.91 22.26 -6.29
CA HIS A 98 1.72 22.56 -5.51
C HIS A 98 2.02 22.75 -4.03
N ILE A 99 2.99 22.04 -3.46
CA ILE A 99 3.41 22.20 -2.06
C ILE A 99 3.88 23.62 -1.78
N LYS A 100 4.55 24.26 -2.76
CA LYS A 100 5.06 25.63 -2.64
C LYS A 100 4.03 26.67 -3.10
N ASN A 101 3.22 26.34 -4.11
CA ASN A 101 2.34 27.30 -4.80
C ASN A 101 0.96 27.42 -4.12
N TYR A 102 0.52 26.42 -3.34
CA TYR A 102 -0.74 26.49 -2.62
C TYR A 102 -0.51 26.84 -1.15
N PRO A 103 -0.93 28.03 -0.67
CA PRO A 103 -0.71 28.48 0.70
C PRO A 103 -1.29 27.53 1.77
N ILE A 104 -2.26 26.70 1.39
CA ILE A 104 -2.86 25.71 2.28
C ILE A 104 -1.81 24.75 2.88
N PHE A 105 -0.70 24.49 2.18
CA PHE A 105 0.36 23.62 2.70
C PHE A 105 1.17 24.26 3.84
N GLU A 106 1.10 25.57 4.05
CA GLU A 106 1.67 26.21 5.24
C GLU A 106 1.06 25.68 6.53
N ILE A 107 -0.17 25.16 6.46
CA ILE A 107 -0.81 24.52 7.60
C ILE A 107 -0.04 23.26 8.03
N LEU A 108 0.57 22.51 7.10
CA LEU A 108 1.47 21.41 7.45
C LEU A 108 2.67 21.91 8.24
N ASN A 109 3.34 22.98 7.77
CA ASN A 109 4.46 23.59 8.46
C ASN A 109 4.10 24.01 9.89
N LYS A 110 2.93 24.64 10.08
CA LYS A 110 2.45 25.11 11.39
C LYS A 110 2.09 23.98 12.35
N ASN A 111 1.58 22.85 11.86
CA ASN A 111 1.02 21.80 12.67
C ASN A 111 1.90 20.56 12.82
N LEU A 112 2.85 20.32 11.92
CA LEU A 112 3.84 19.26 12.09
C LEU A 112 4.92 19.69 13.09
N LYS A 113 5.31 18.77 13.96
CA LYS A 113 6.52 18.90 14.81
C LYS A 113 7.78 18.48 14.02
N GLU A 114 8.97 18.77 14.54
CA GLU A 114 10.25 18.44 13.88
C GLU A 114 10.42 16.95 13.52
N ASN A 115 9.83 16.05 14.30
CA ASN A 115 9.93 14.60 14.09
C ASN A 115 8.63 13.99 13.53
N GLU A 116 7.74 14.81 13.01
CA GLU A 116 6.50 14.39 12.37
C GLU A 116 6.62 14.53 10.86
N TYR A 117 6.04 13.58 10.13
CA TYR A 117 6.20 13.49 8.68
C TYR A 117 4.87 13.18 8.01
N LEU A 118 4.71 13.72 6.80
CA LEU A 118 3.70 13.28 5.86
C LEU A 118 4.35 12.34 4.84
N VAL A 119 3.82 11.13 4.70
CA VAL A 119 4.18 10.18 3.64
C VAL A 119 3.01 10.12 2.66
N THR A 120 3.24 10.48 1.41
CA THR A 120 2.16 10.73 0.45
C THR A 120 2.47 10.20 -0.93
N GLY A 121 1.43 9.73 -1.62
CA GLY A 121 1.49 9.51 -3.06
C GLY A 121 1.52 10.86 -3.80
N ILE A 122 2.36 10.97 -4.82
CA ILE A 122 2.56 12.20 -5.60
C ILE A 122 2.95 11.83 -7.04
N PHE A 123 2.56 12.65 -8.02
CA PHE A 123 3.22 12.62 -9.31
C PHE A 123 4.56 13.36 -9.23
N LYS A 124 5.59 12.72 -9.77
CA LYS A 124 6.93 13.29 -9.90
C LYS A 124 7.19 13.52 -11.37
N SER A 125 7.53 14.74 -11.74
CA SER A 125 8.09 15.09 -13.04
C SER A 125 9.61 15.06 -12.95
N GLU A 126 10.28 14.50 -13.94
CA GLU A 126 11.72 14.50 -14.07
C GLU A 126 12.15 15.52 -15.16
N ASP A 127 11.34 15.60 -16.20
CA ASP A 127 11.41 16.59 -17.29
C ASP A 127 9.98 16.89 -17.80
N GLU A 128 9.85 17.66 -18.89
CA GLU A 128 8.55 18.09 -19.42
C GLU A 128 7.64 16.92 -19.84
N ASP A 129 8.21 15.77 -20.24
CA ASP A 129 7.49 14.62 -20.78
C ASP A 129 7.57 13.36 -19.90
N THR A 130 8.34 13.41 -18.81
CA THR A 130 8.62 12.23 -18.00
C THR A 130 7.96 12.33 -16.63
N TYR A 131 6.98 11.47 -16.41
CA TYR A 131 6.21 11.43 -15.16
C TYR A 131 6.25 10.08 -14.50
N PHE A 132 6.34 10.07 -13.16
CA PHE A 132 6.29 8.88 -12.33
C PHE A 132 5.13 8.98 -11.33
N ASN A 133 4.50 7.86 -11.04
CA ASN A 133 3.65 7.72 -9.87
C ASN A 133 4.56 7.34 -8.70
N SER A 134 4.67 8.22 -7.71
CA SER A 134 5.72 8.14 -6.69
C SER A 134 5.18 8.24 -5.27
N VAL A 135 6.00 7.82 -4.31
CA VAL A 135 5.84 8.13 -2.89
C VAL A 135 6.91 9.12 -2.48
N ALA A 136 6.50 10.14 -1.73
CA ALA A 136 7.39 11.14 -1.17
C ALA A 136 7.16 11.26 0.35
N ILE A 137 8.21 11.71 1.05
CA ILE A 137 8.15 12.10 2.47
C ILE A 137 8.32 13.60 2.54
N VAL A 138 7.38 14.27 3.19
CA VAL A 138 7.37 15.71 3.40
C VAL A 138 7.59 15.99 4.88
N ASP A 139 8.58 16.78 5.20
CA ASP A 139 8.87 17.21 6.58
C ASP A 139 8.18 18.54 6.93
N LYS A 140 8.36 18.99 8.17
CA LYS A 140 7.82 20.25 8.67
C LYS A 140 8.21 21.46 7.81
N LYS A 141 9.42 21.47 7.24
CA LYS A 141 9.92 22.57 6.39
C LYS A 141 9.37 22.49 4.96
N LEU A 142 8.44 21.59 4.70
CA LEU A 142 7.90 21.28 3.37
C LEU A 142 8.98 20.80 2.39
N SER A 143 10.09 20.26 2.92
CA SER A 143 11.10 19.61 2.10
C SER A 143 10.58 18.27 1.62
N VAL A 144 10.68 18.02 0.33
CA VAL A 144 10.16 16.81 -0.32
C VAL A 144 11.30 15.87 -0.64
N ASN A 145 11.18 14.64 -0.13
CA ASN A 145 12.14 13.58 -0.41
C ASN A 145 11.38 12.44 -1.12
N TYR A 146 11.71 12.20 -2.38
CA TYR A 146 11.17 11.05 -3.12
C TYR A 146 11.85 9.78 -2.68
N VAL A 147 11.06 8.78 -2.35
CA VAL A 147 11.56 7.56 -1.75
C VAL A 147 11.21 6.30 -2.54
N TYR A 148 10.27 6.41 -3.47
CA TYR A 148 9.83 5.27 -4.27
C TYR A 148 9.13 5.75 -5.55
N ASP A 149 9.45 5.13 -6.69
CA ASP A 149 8.73 5.30 -7.96
C ASP A 149 8.08 3.96 -8.33
N LYS A 150 6.81 3.98 -8.72
CA LYS A 150 6.01 2.78 -9.05
C LYS A 150 6.69 1.94 -10.14
N VAL A 151 6.85 0.65 -9.85
CA VAL A 151 7.53 -0.31 -10.74
C VAL A 151 6.54 -1.03 -11.65
N HIS A 152 5.43 -1.49 -11.08
CA HIS A 152 4.41 -2.23 -11.82
C HIS A 152 3.27 -1.30 -12.20
N LEU A 153 3.35 -0.76 -13.40
CA LEU A 153 2.31 0.12 -13.97
C LEU A 153 1.11 -0.68 -14.43
N VAL A 154 -0.07 -0.06 -14.39
CA VAL A 154 -1.32 -0.64 -14.87
C VAL A 154 -1.36 -0.57 -16.40
N PRO A 155 -1.45 -1.71 -17.11
CA PRO A 155 -1.63 -1.71 -18.57
C PRO A 155 -2.90 -0.95 -18.97
N PHE A 156 -2.83 -0.18 -20.03
CA PHE A 156 -3.90 0.67 -20.58
C PHE A 156 -4.41 1.79 -19.64
N GLY A 157 -3.95 1.83 -18.39
CA GLY A 157 -4.28 2.90 -17.43
C GLY A 157 -3.13 3.87 -17.20
N GLU A 158 -1.92 3.35 -17.06
CA GLU A 158 -0.72 4.13 -16.79
C GLU A 158 0.31 4.04 -17.93
N TYR A 159 0.21 3.03 -18.78
CA TYR A 159 1.01 2.91 -20.01
C TYR A 159 0.25 2.09 -21.06
N ILE A 160 0.58 2.29 -22.31
CA ILE A 160 0.04 1.48 -23.42
C ILE A 160 1.07 0.38 -23.76
N PRO A 161 0.69 -0.92 -23.64
CA PRO A 161 1.53 -2.01 -24.12
C PRO A 161 1.84 -1.83 -25.62
N PHE A 162 3.07 -2.17 -26.02
CA PHE A 162 3.54 -2.03 -27.40
C PHE A 162 3.55 -0.58 -27.93
N ASN A 163 3.76 0.42 -27.04
CA ASN A 163 3.78 1.83 -27.41
C ASN A 163 4.78 2.13 -28.54
N ASP A 164 5.94 1.45 -28.57
CA ASP A 164 6.93 1.60 -29.64
C ASP A 164 6.36 1.27 -31.03
N PHE A 165 5.48 0.27 -31.11
CA PHE A 165 4.79 -0.05 -32.38
C PHE A 165 3.81 1.06 -32.81
N PHE A 166 3.08 1.64 -31.86
CA PHE A 166 2.17 2.76 -32.14
C PHE A 166 2.93 4.03 -32.50
N ASN A 167 4.08 4.28 -31.88
CA ASN A 167 4.95 5.41 -32.20
C ASN A 167 5.46 5.35 -33.66
N ILE A 168 5.79 4.16 -34.18
CA ILE A 168 6.16 3.96 -35.59
C ILE A 168 5.01 4.35 -36.52
N LEU A 169 3.76 4.18 -36.10
CA LEU A 169 2.56 4.59 -36.83
C LEU A 169 2.19 6.06 -36.63
N GLY A 170 3.04 6.84 -35.91
CA GLY A 170 2.81 8.26 -35.62
C GLY A 170 1.76 8.52 -34.55
N ILE A 171 1.39 7.51 -33.77
CA ILE A 171 0.42 7.62 -32.67
C ILE A 171 1.19 7.64 -31.36
N ASN A 172 1.30 8.81 -30.73
CA ASN A 172 1.94 8.97 -29.45
C ASN A 172 0.92 8.95 -28.32
N PHE A 173 1.14 8.08 -27.34
CA PHE A 173 0.33 8.02 -26.12
C PHE A 173 1.12 8.55 -24.93
N PHE A 174 0.46 9.38 -24.12
CA PHE A 174 0.99 9.76 -22.82
C PHE A 174 1.00 8.53 -21.90
N GLY A 175 2.12 8.30 -21.22
CA GLY A 175 2.25 7.21 -20.26
C GLY A 175 3.23 7.56 -19.13
N LEU A 176 3.06 6.90 -18.00
CA LEU A 176 3.98 7.02 -16.89
C LEU A 176 5.24 6.16 -17.14
N LYS A 177 6.37 6.61 -16.63
CA LYS A 177 7.60 5.81 -16.59
C LYS A 177 7.62 4.87 -15.38
N LYS A 178 8.22 3.70 -15.58
CA LYS A 178 8.46 2.71 -14.54
C LYS A 178 9.63 3.13 -13.66
N GLY A 179 9.48 3.00 -12.35
CA GLY A 179 10.57 3.09 -11.41
C GLY A 179 11.59 1.95 -11.56
N SER A 180 12.74 2.12 -10.96
CA SER A 180 13.78 1.08 -10.94
C SER A 180 13.31 -0.18 -10.22
N LYS A 181 13.58 -1.37 -10.80
CA LYS A 181 13.26 -2.66 -10.18
C LYS A 181 14.03 -2.92 -8.87
N ASN A 182 15.16 -2.27 -8.68
CA ASN A 182 16.05 -2.47 -7.53
C ASN A 182 15.75 -1.51 -6.37
N GLN A 183 14.53 -1.00 -6.26
CA GLN A 183 14.18 -0.10 -5.16
C GLN A 183 14.23 -0.82 -3.82
N LYS A 184 15.00 -0.24 -2.91
CA LYS A 184 15.29 -0.76 -1.58
C LYS A 184 14.11 -0.51 -0.61
N ILE A 185 14.21 -1.09 0.58
CA ILE A 185 13.41 -0.70 1.74
C ILE A 185 13.70 0.76 2.04
N ILE A 186 12.64 1.51 2.30
CA ILE A 186 12.73 2.94 2.59
C ILE A 186 13.17 3.13 4.02
N GLU A 187 14.26 3.86 4.19
CA GLU A 187 14.81 4.27 5.48
C GLU A 187 14.85 5.80 5.52
N TYR A 188 14.17 6.41 6.46
CA TYR A 188 14.14 7.86 6.57
C TYR A 188 14.01 8.30 8.04
N LYS A 189 15.05 8.93 8.55
CA LYS A 189 15.09 9.50 9.93
C LYS A 189 14.42 8.58 10.98
N ASN A 190 13.42 9.10 11.68
CA ASN A 190 12.73 8.39 12.77
C ASN A 190 11.52 7.56 12.28
N ILE A 191 11.26 7.47 10.98
CA ILE A 191 10.22 6.59 10.44
C ILE A 191 10.79 5.17 10.45
N PRO A 192 10.09 4.17 11.04
CA PRO A 192 10.51 2.78 10.88
C PRO A 192 10.58 2.40 9.41
N LYS A 193 11.48 1.49 9.09
CA LYS A 193 11.70 1.04 7.72
C LYS A 193 10.42 0.48 7.11
N PHE A 194 10.15 0.85 5.87
CA PHE A 194 8.97 0.33 5.19
C PHE A 194 9.21 0.01 3.71
N LYS A 195 8.39 -0.88 3.18
CA LYS A 195 8.31 -1.16 1.74
C LYS A 195 7.03 -0.52 1.20
N ALA A 196 7.18 0.38 0.25
CA ALA A 196 6.03 0.96 -0.45
C ALA A 196 5.50 0.01 -1.52
N LEU A 197 4.19 0.00 -1.68
CA LEU A 197 3.44 -0.66 -2.75
C LEU A 197 2.39 0.34 -3.25
N ILE A 198 2.49 0.75 -4.51
CA ILE A 198 1.53 1.70 -5.07
C ILE A 198 0.43 0.92 -5.81
N CYS A 199 -0.80 1.00 -5.30
CA CYS A 199 -2.04 0.49 -5.90
C CYS A 199 -1.90 -0.95 -6.42
N TYR A 200 -1.88 -1.12 -7.73
CA TYR A 200 -1.76 -2.38 -8.46
C TYR A 200 -0.59 -3.27 -8.01
N GLU A 201 0.48 -2.69 -7.47
CA GLU A 201 1.63 -3.47 -7.00
C GLU A 201 1.28 -4.44 -5.88
N SER A 202 0.24 -4.17 -5.10
CA SER A 202 -0.19 -5.06 -4.01
C SER A 202 -0.81 -6.38 -4.49
N ILE A 203 -1.17 -6.51 -5.77
CA ILE A 203 -1.72 -7.76 -6.29
C ILE A 203 -0.63 -8.80 -6.57
N PHE A 204 0.60 -8.36 -6.82
CA PHE A 204 1.70 -9.26 -7.16
C PHE A 204 2.27 -9.91 -5.90
N PRO A 205 2.35 -11.24 -5.85
CA PRO A 205 3.13 -11.92 -4.84
C PRO A 205 4.61 -11.63 -5.06
N GLY A 206 5.41 -11.72 -4.02
CA GLY A 206 6.84 -11.52 -4.20
C GLY A 206 7.63 -11.53 -2.91
N LYS A 207 8.92 -11.71 -3.05
CA LYS A 207 9.87 -11.63 -1.94
C LYS A 207 10.28 -10.17 -1.74
N PHE A 208 9.62 -9.49 -0.82
CA PHE A 208 9.84 -8.05 -0.61
C PHE A 208 11.07 -7.75 0.25
N ILE A 209 11.50 -8.68 1.09
CA ILE A 209 12.55 -8.46 2.07
C ILE A 209 13.52 -9.63 2.08
N ASN A 210 14.80 -9.31 1.90
CA ASN A 210 15.88 -10.31 1.91
C ASN A 210 16.54 -10.47 3.29
N ASN A 211 16.29 -9.57 4.24
CA ASN A 211 17.05 -9.53 5.50
C ASN A 211 16.19 -9.87 6.73
N LYS A 212 16.71 -10.76 7.58
CA LYS A 212 16.01 -11.33 8.75
C LYS A 212 15.81 -10.40 9.93
N ASN A 213 16.51 -9.27 10.00
CA ASN A 213 16.68 -8.49 11.25
C ASN A 213 16.12 -7.08 11.23
N SER A 214 15.30 -6.69 10.23
CA SER A 214 14.78 -5.34 10.17
C SER A 214 13.31 -5.28 10.60
N GLU A 215 13.00 -4.41 11.53
CA GLU A 215 11.62 -3.99 11.83
C GLU A 215 11.08 -3.23 10.61
N VAL A 216 10.49 -3.97 9.68
CA VAL A 216 9.96 -3.44 8.42
C VAL A 216 8.45 -3.63 8.43
N PHE A 217 7.74 -2.68 7.83
CA PHE A 217 6.32 -2.82 7.55
C PHE A 217 6.02 -2.52 6.08
N LEU A 218 4.83 -2.91 5.64
CA LEU A 218 4.34 -2.62 4.29
C LEU A 218 3.45 -1.38 4.34
N VAL A 219 3.55 -0.54 3.31
CA VAL A 219 2.61 0.56 3.11
C VAL A 219 2.06 0.47 1.70
N ASN A 220 0.73 0.35 1.58
CA ASN A 220 0.04 0.38 0.31
C ASN A 220 -0.69 1.72 0.14
N PHE A 221 -0.27 2.49 -0.85
CA PHE A 221 -0.88 3.74 -1.26
C PHE A 221 -1.79 3.45 -2.45
N THR A 222 -3.08 3.78 -2.37
CA THR A 222 -4.00 3.37 -3.43
C THR A 222 -5.12 4.35 -3.69
N ASN A 223 -5.65 4.28 -4.90
CA ASN A 223 -6.87 4.96 -5.31
C ASN A 223 -7.82 3.96 -5.97
N ASP A 224 -8.74 3.40 -5.19
CA ASP A 224 -9.69 2.39 -5.68
C ASP A 224 -10.88 2.99 -6.46
N ALA A 225 -10.90 4.30 -6.71
CA ALA A 225 -11.96 4.98 -7.45
C ALA A 225 -12.19 4.40 -8.87
N TRP A 226 -11.15 3.81 -9.45
CA TRP A 226 -11.20 3.14 -10.75
C TRP A 226 -12.15 1.94 -10.78
N PHE A 227 -12.39 1.28 -9.65
CA PHE A 227 -13.25 0.11 -9.55
C PHE A 227 -14.73 0.45 -9.41
N GLY A 228 -15.06 1.72 -9.12
CA GLY A 228 -16.44 2.15 -8.85
C GLY A 228 -17.08 1.38 -7.69
N GLU A 229 -18.39 1.21 -7.74
CA GLU A 229 -19.17 0.44 -6.76
C GLU A 229 -19.26 -1.05 -7.18
N SER A 230 -18.14 -1.74 -7.07
CA SER A 230 -18.01 -3.15 -7.46
C SER A 230 -17.36 -3.98 -6.36
N SER A 231 -17.13 -5.26 -6.62
CA SER A 231 -16.32 -6.13 -5.76
C SER A 231 -14.81 -5.79 -5.79
N GLY A 232 -14.35 -4.97 -6.76
CA GLY A 232 -12.95 -4.63 -6.98
C GLY A 232 -12.23 -4.09 -5.75
N PRO A 233 -12.74 -3.05 -5.05
CA PRO A 233 -12.10 -2.52 -3.85
C PRO A 233 -11.93 -3.56 -2.73
N PHE A 234 -12.90 -4.45 -2.55
CA PHE A 234 -12.84 -5.52 -1.55
C PHE A 234 -11.80 -6.58 -1.91
N GLN A 235 -11.73 -6.98 -3.19
CA GLN A 235 -10.73 -7.91 -3.69
C GLN A 235 -9.32 -7.32 -3.58
N HIS A 236 -9.15 -6.05 -3.96
CA HIS A 236 -7.88 -5.34 -3.86
C HIS A 236 -7.41 -5.20 -2.40
N PHE A 237 -8.34 -4.91 -1.48
CA PHE A 237 -8.05 -4.92 -0.04
C PHE A 237 -7.65 -6.31 0.47
N ALA A 238 -8.33 -7.37 0.01
CA ALA A 238 -7.99 -8.75 0.36
C ALA A 238 -6.59 -9.15 -0.15
N MET A 239 -6.23 -8.75 -1.37
CA MET A 239 -4.89 -8.98 -1.93
C MET A 239 -3.81 -8.29 -1.10
N ALA A 240 -4.02 -7.03 -0.71
CA ALA A 240 -3.10 -6.33 0.18
C ALA A 240 -2.92 -7.05 1.53
N ARG A 241 -4.03 -7.59 2.11
CA ARG A 241 -3.97 -8.42 3.33
C ARG A 241 -3.12 -9.68 3.15
N ILE A 242 -3.25 -10.34 2.00
CA ILE A 242 -2.44 -11.54 1.69
C ILE A 242 -0.95 -11.18 1.70
N ARG A 243 -0.55 -10.02 1.19
CA ARG A 243 0.87 -9.57 1.26
C ARG A 243 1.39 -9.50 2.69
N ALA A 244 0.58 -8.99 3.64
CA ALA A 244 0.97 -8.97 5.05
C ALA A 244 1.23 -10.39 5.58
N VAL A 245 0.34 -11.34 5.29
CA VAL A 245 0.45 -12.74 5.73
C VAL A 245 1.65 -13.45 5.10
N GLU A 246 1.86 -13.27 3.80
CA GLU A 246 2.98 -13.86 3.06
C GLU A 246 4.33 -13.44 3.60
N GLN A 247 4.47 -12.16 3.91
CA GLN A 247 5.74 -11.62 4.39
C GLN A 247 5.90 -11.74 5.92
N GLY A 248 4.82 -11.97 6.66
CA GLY A 248 4.82 -11.91 8.12
C GLY A 248 5.07 -10.49 8.64
N LEU A 249 4.59 -9.49 7.90
CA LEU A 249 4.78 -8.07 8.16
C LEU A 249 3.46 -7.36 8.37
N PRO A 250 3.39 -6.34 9.25
CA PRO A 250 2.22 -5.49 9.32
C PRO A 250 2.08 -4.63 8.06
N LEU A 251 0.85 -4.24 7.74
CA LEU A 251 0.54 -3.42 6.58
C LEU A 251 -0.33 -2.24 6.98
N ILE A 252 0.07 -1.05 6.55
CA ILE A 252 -0.75 0.16 6.51
C ILE A 252 -1.25 0.33 5.07
N ARG A 253 -2.55 0.50 4.90
CA ARG A 253 -3.14 0.84 3.60
C ARG A 253 -3.81 2.20 3.68
N ALA A 254 -3.36 3.13 2.86
CA ALA A 254 -3.94 4.46 2.68
C ALA A 254 -4.67 4.50 1.33
N ALA A 255 -6.00 4.53 1.38
CA ALA A 255 -6.86 4.57 0.20
C ALA A 255 -7.56 5.94 0.07
N ASN A 256 -7.84 6.36 -1.15
CA ASN A 256 -8.64 7.55 -1.42
C ASN A 256 -10.14 7.27 -1.18
N THR A 257 -10.80 6.53 -2.07
CA THR A 257 -12.21 6.14 -1.95
C THR A 257 -12.39 4.70 -1.50
N GLY A 258 -11.33 3.92 -1.50
CA GLY A 258 -11.32 2.50 -1.16
C GLY A 258 -11.48 2.23 0.34
N ILE A 259 -10.85 1.15 0.78
CA ILE A 259 -10.82 0.76 2.19
C ILE A 259 -9.41 0.97 2.71
N SER A 260 -9.23 1.95 3.59
CA SER A 260 -8.00 2.12 4.34
C SER A 260 -7.97 1.16 5.53
N GLY A 261 -6.77 0.79 6.00
CA GLY A 261 -6.69 -0.11 7.13
C GLY A 261 -5.28 -0.31 7.69
N VAL A 262 -5.25 -0.85 8.90
CA VAL A 262 -4.05 -1.34 9.58
C VAL A 262 -4.25 -2.83 9.82
N ILE A 263 -3.32 -3.62 9.35
CA ILE A 263 -3.40 -5.09 9.28
C ILE A 263 -2.16 -5.66 9.94
N ASP A 264 -2.34 -6.68 10.77
CA ASP A 264 -1.24 -7.34 11.44
C ASP A 264 -0.55 -8.41 10.55
N PRO A 265 0.61 -8.95 10.94
CA PRO A 265 1.32 -9.96 10.18
C PRO A 265 0.57 -11.28 9.96
N PHE A 266 -0.52 -11.51 10.70
CA PHE A 266 -1.39 -12.69 10.55
C PHE A 266 -2.60 -12.42 9.65
N GLY A 267 -2.73 -11.20 9.11
CA GLY A 267 -3.85 -10.77 8.28
C GLY A 267 -5.08 -10.34 9.07
N ARG A 268 -4.98 -10.17 10.40
CA ARG A 268 -6.08 -9.64 11.21
C ARG A 268 -6.20 -8.14 10.98
N ILE A 269 -7.42 -7.68 10.78
CA ILE A 269 -7.70 -6.25 10.59
C ILE A 269 -7.78 -5.61 11.96
N ILE A 270 -6.81 -4.75 12.29
CA ILE A 270 -6.78 -4.01 13.55
C ILE A 270 -7.78 -2.85 13.52
N LYS A 271 -7.72 -2.05 12.44
CA LYS A 271 -8.67 -0.98 12.15
C LYS A 271 -8.88 -0.86 10.66
N LYS A 272 -10.05 -0.45 10.23
CA LYS A 272 -10.36 -0.12 8.83
C LYS A 272 -11.41 0.96 8.74
N THR A 273 -11.44 1.66 7.60
CA THR A 273 -12.55 2.53 7.17
C THR A 273 -13.59 1.73 6.38
N SER A 274 -14.73 2.34 6.12
CA SER A 274 -15.67 1.83 5.13
C SER A 274 -15.33 2.32 3.73
N LEU A 275 -15.79 1.58 2.72
CA LEU A 275 -15.71 1.98 1.32
C LEU A 275 -16.48 3.28 1.10
N ASN A 276 -15.98 4.15 0.22
CA ASN A 276 -16.61 5.42 -0.16
C ASN A 276 -16.98 6.34 1.02
N THR A 277 -16.21 6.28 2.12
CA THR A 277 -16.37 7.16 3.26
C THR A 277 -15.15 8.01 3.49
N GLN A 278 -15.36 9.21 4.03
CA GLN A 278 -14.28 10.05 4.53
C GLN A 278 -13.93 9.64 5.96
N GLY A 279 -12.65 9.51 6.28
CA GLY A 279 -12.25 9.13 7.63
C GLY A 279 -10.75 9.18 7.89
N ILE A 280 -10.42 8.94 9.15
CA ILE A 280 -9.04 8.78 9.62
C ILE A 280 -8.93 7.50 10.45
N ILE A 281 -7.75 6.89 10.43
CA ILE A 281 -7.39 5.80 11.33
C ILE A 281 -6.15 6.23 12.11
N ASP A 282 -6.27 6.32 13.43
CA ASP A 282 -5.12 6.42 14.33
C ASP A 282 -4.85 5.05 14.92
N SER A 283 -3.66 4.53 14.72
CA SER A 283 -3.29 3.21 15.21
C SER A 283 -1.80 3.13 15.51
N ALA A 284 -1.46 2.39 16.56
CA ALA A 284 -0.11 1.88 16.71
C ALA A 284 0.17 0.85 15.61
N LEU A 285 1.41 0.76 15.17
CA LEU A 285 1.83 -0.23 14.18
C LEU A 285 2.01 -1.59 14.85
N PRO A 286 1.34 -2.64 14.35
CA PRO A 286 1.63 -3.99 14.79
C PRO A 286 3.10 -4.37 14.53
N MET A 287 3.70 -5.14 15.44
CA MET A 287 5.08 -5.60 15.27
C MET A 287 5.15 -6.73 14.21
N PRO A 288 6.19 -6.79 13.40
CA PRO A 288 6.42 -7.89 12.46
C PRO A 288 6.62 -9.22 13.19
N MET A 289 6.43 -10.33 12.49
CA MET A 289 6.73 -11.66 13.02
C MET A 289 8.24 -11.79 13.31
N ARG A 290 8.56 -12.44 14.44
CA ARG A 290 9.97 -12.73 14.80
C ARG A 290 10.66 -13.66 13.80
N HIS A 291 9.90 -14.52 13.14
CA HIS A 291 10.42 -15.49 12.17
C HIS A 291 9.82 -15.25 10.79
N GLN A 292 10.63 -15.44 9.78
CA GLN A 292 10.15 -15.38 8.39
C GLN A 292 9.12 -16.47 8.14
N THR A 293 8.10 -16.14 7.37
CA THR A 293 7.10 -17.11 6.88
C THR A 293 7.75 -18.07 5.87
N VAL A 294 7.11 -19.20 5.62
CA VAL A 294 7.54 -20.11 4.55
C VAL A 294 7.59 -19.39 3.22
N PHE A 295 6.53 -18.63 2.90
CA PHE A 295 6.45 -17.89 1.64
C PHE A 295 7.56 -16.84 1.48
N SER A 296 7.87 -16.08 2.53
CA SER A 296 8.96 -15.08 2.45
C SER A 296 10.34 -15.69 2.23
N LYS A 297 10.52 -16.98 2.62
CA LYS A 297 11.77 -17.73 2.39
C LYS A 297 11.83 -18.34 0.98
N THR A 298 10.75 -18.98 0.57
CA THR A 298 10.72 -19.86 -0.61
C THR A 298 10.01 -19.26 -1.81
N GLY A 299 9.18 -18.20 -1.59
CA GLY A 299 8.31 -17.69 -2.64
C GLY A 299 7.28 -18.72 -3.09
N GLU A 300 7.05 -18.81 -4.38
CA GLU A 300 6.06 -19.69 -5.01
C GLU A 300 6.58 -21.11 -5.29
N TRP A 301 7.87 -21.37 -5.11
CA TRP A 301 8.48 -22.64 -5.46
C TRP A 301 7.81 -23.88 -4.88
N PRO A 302 7.36 -23.91 -3.61
CA PRO A 302 6.67 -25.07 -3.06
C PRO A 302 5.36 -25.40 -3.78
N ILE A 303 4.61 -24.36 -4.19
CA ILE A 303 3.33 -24.52 -4.92
C ILE A 303 3.62 -25.02 -6.34
N LEU A 304 4.60 -24.44 -7.02
CA LEU A 304 5.02 -24.88 -8.37
C LEU A 304 5.51 -26.33 -8.35
N GLY A 305 6.29 -26.72 -7.31
CA GLY A 305 6.72 -28.11 -7.12
C GLY A 305 5.54 -29.07 -6.89
N LEU A 306 4.54 -28.66 -6.11
CA LEU A 306 3.34 -29.46 -5.89
C LEU A 306 2.53 -29.63 -7.19
N ILE A 307 2.35 -28.57 -7.95
CA ILE A 307 1.66 -28.61 -9.24
C ILE A 307 2.40 -29.56 -10.20
N PHE A 308 3.72 -29.47 -10.28
CA PHE A 308 4.54 -30.35 -11.12
C PHE A 308 4.35 -31.83 -10.75
N LEU A 309 4.31 -32.18 -9.44
CA LEU A 309 4.09 -33.53 -8.97
C LEU A 309 2.68 -34.09 -9.28
N ILE A 310 1.68 -33.22 -9.47
CA ILE A 310 0.32 -33.65 -9.82
C ILE A 310 0.20 -33.99 -11.31
N PHE A 311 1.05 -33.39 -12.16
CA PHE A 311 0.99 -33.56 -13.62
C PHE A 311 1.96 -34.65 -14.15
N ILE A 312 2.79 -35.24 -13.29
CA ILE A 312 3.58 -36.45 -13.58
C ILE A 312 2.87 -37.68 -13.02
#